data_55fad8286b207dc573027df65bba668b
#
_entry.id   55fad8286b207dc573027df65bba668b
#
_cell.length_a   1.000
_cell.length_b   1.000
_cell.length_c   1.000
_cell.angle_alpha   90.00
_cell.angle_beta   90.00
_cell.angle_gamma   90.00
#
_symmetry.space_group_name_H-M   'P 1'
#
loop_
_entity.id
_entity.type
_entity.pdbx_description
1 polymer ?
#
loop_
_entity_poly.entity_id
_entity_poly.type
_entity_poly.pdbx_seq_one_letter_code
_entity_poly.pdbx_strand_id
1 'polypeptide(L)'
;MKINPLKAEKLMEMNVFMQKLQIRQKTCYIEQNGSGGPIILWGMYPHRGNEIAHMWDCLMETVNDQDFLFCAFQVKDWNGDFSPWKSPAAFGDDDFKGNGPKTLQWLMNDLIPKLKADYGVDREIYLIGYSLAGLFALWTAYETDIFSAIASCSGSLWFEQWDQYVSHHRIKHESYIYI
;
A
#
# COMPACT_ATOMS: atom_id res chain seq x y z
N MET A 1 -11.70 -9.60 23.35
CA MET A 1 -12.35 -10.40 22.29
C MET A 1 -11.47 -11.60 21.99
N LYS A 2 -11.92 -12.84 22.31
CA LYS A 2 -11.09 -14.05 22.09
C LYS A 2 -11.22 -14.46 20.63
N ILE A 3 -10.10 -14.50 19.92
CA ILE A 3 -10.05 -15.00 18.54
C ILE A 3 -10.39 -16.49 18.57
N ASN A 4 -11.30 -16.93 17.69
CA ASN A 4 -11.65 -18.33 17.52
C ASN A 4 -10.38 -19.15 17.17
N PRO A 5 -10.07 -20.26 17.90
CA PRO A 5 -8.87 -21.06 17.64
C PRO A 5 -8.72 -21.53 16.20
N LEU A 6 -9.82 -21.93 15.54
CA LEU A 6 -9.87 -22.31 14.12
C LEU A 6 -9.47 -21.15 13.19
N LYS A 7 -9.83 -19.90 13.58
CA LYS A 7 -9.45 -18.71 12.81
C LYS A 7 -7.98 -18.34 13.02
N ALA A 8 -7.44 -18.59 14.22
CA ALA A 8 -6.02 -18.42 14.53
C ALA A 8 -5.14 -19.45 13.80
N GLU A 9 -5.58 -20.70 13.72
CA GLU A 9 -4.91 -21.79 13.02
C GLU A 9 -4.88 -21.54 11.51
N LYS A 10 -5.99 -21.12 10.92
CA LYS A 10 -6.09 -20.73 9.50
C LYS A 10 -5.24 -19.49 9.18
N LEU A 11 -5.15 -18.52 10.11
CA LEU A 11 -4.26 -17.34 10.00
C LEU A 11 -2.77 -17.71 10.10
N MET A 12 -2.41 -18.72 10.90
CA MET A 12 -1.05 -19.26 10.94
C MET A 12 -0.71 -20.04 9.66
N GLU A 13 -1.62 -20.82 9.13
CA GLU A 13 -1.44 -21.54 7.86
C GLU A 13 -1.29 -20.55 6.68
N MET A 14 -2.06 -19.47 6.62
CA MET A 14 -1.97 -18.46 5.55
C MET A 14 -0.63 -17.71 5.56
N ASN A 15 -0.03 -17.43 6.71
CA ASN A 15 1.33 -16.85 6.78
C ASN A 15 2.42 -17.79 6.21
N VAL A 16 2.10 -19.07 6.01
CA VAL A 16 3.03 -20.06 5.43
C VAL A 16 2.99 -20.04 3.89
N PHE A 17 1.91 -19.53 3.27
CA PHE A 17 1.73 -19.56 1.81
C PHE A 17 2.18 -18.29 1.09
N MET A 18 2.16 -17.11 1.74
CA MET A 18 2.61 -15.88 1.08
C MET A 18 4.12 -15.87 0.84
N GLN A 19 4.50 -15.66 -0.40
CA GLN A 19 5.91 -15.49 -0.73
C GLN A 19 6.46 -14.24 -0.07
N LYS A 20 7.48 -14.40 0.78
CA LYS A 20 8.21 -13.29 1.39
C LYS A 20 9.40 -12.92 0.51
N LEU A 21 9.45 -11.68 0.07
CA LEU A 21 10.51 -11.15 -0.77
C LEU A 21 11.16 -9.94 -0.09
N GLN A 22 12.49 -9.89 -0.15
CA GLN A 22 13.25 -8.73 0.30
C GLN A 22 13.70 -7.92 -0.93
N ILE A 23 13.20 -6.68 -1.05
CA ILE A 23 13.60 -5.78 -2.12
C ILE A 23 14.34 -4.59 -1.50
N ARG A 24 15.66 -4.55 -1.66
CA ARG A 24 16.56 -3.66 -0.92
C ARG A 24 16.34 -3.80 0.58
N GLN A 25 15.86 -2.76 1.26
CA GLN A 25 15.68 -2.73 2.71
C GLN A 25 14.23 -2.89 3.16
N LYS A 26 13.31 -3.18 2.23
CA LYS A 26 11.87 -3.34 2.51
C LYS A 26 11.45 -4.80 2.30
N THR A 27 10.61 -5.30 3.21
CA THR A 27 10.02 -6.63 3.10
C THR A 27 8.69 -6.53 2.37
N CYS A 28 8.46 -7.43 1.42
CA CYS A 28 7.21 -7.58 0.71
C CYS A 28 6.63 -8.97 0.93
N TYR A 29 5.31 -9.07 1.00
CA TYR A 29 4.56 -10.32 1.06
C TYR A 29 3.68 -10.38 -0.17
N ILE A 30 3.81 -11.46 -0.93
CA ILE A 30 3.20 -11.58 -2.25
C ILE A 30 2.33 -12.83 -2.28
N GLU A 31 1.11 -12.68 -2.78
CA GLU A 31 0.19 -13.76 -3.04
C GLU A 31 -0.56 -13.48 -4.35
N GLN A 32 -0.95 -14.55 -5.06
CA GLN A 32 -1.58 -14.43 -6.37
C GLN A 32 -2.88 -15.20 -6.41
N ASN A 33 -3.94 -14.57 -6.90
CA ASN A 33 -5.19 -15.21 -7.31
C ASN A 33 -5.25 -15.25 -8.84
N GLY A 34 -5.18 -16.43 -9.43
CA GLY A 34 -5.13 -16.57 -10.90
C GLY A 34 -3.77 -16.16 -11.50
N SER A 35 -3.73 -15.86 -12.78
CA SER A 35 -2.48 -15.57 -13.53
C SER A 35 -2.47 -14.21 -14.22
N GLY A 36 -3.56 -13.44 -14.14
CA GLY A 36 -3.75 -12.14 -14.79
C GLY A 36 -4.11 -11.02 -13.81
N GLY A 37 -4.83 -10.02 -14.32
CA GLY A 37 -5.38 -8.91 -13.54
C GLY A 37 -4.35 -7.91 -12.99
N PRO A 38 -4.79 -6.95 -12.16
CA PRO A 38 -3.92 -5.91 -11.64
C PRO A 38 -2.93 -6.42 -10.59
N ILE A 39 -1.90 -5.63 -10.35
CA ILE A 39 -1.04 -5.74 -9.17
C ILE A 39 -1.59 -4.76 -8.11
N ILE A 40 -2.05 -5.28 -6.99
CA ILE A 40 -2.57 -4.51 -5.86
C ILE A 40 -1.46 -4.32 -4.84
N LEU A 41 -0.99 -3.09 -4.69
CA LEU A 41 0.02 -2.71 -3.70
C LEU A 41 -0.63 -2.18 -2.44
N TRP A 42 -0.19 -2.67 -1.29
CA TRP A 42 -0.67 -2.20 0.01
C TRP A 42 0.48 -1.86 0.95
N GLY A 43 0.52 -0.59 1.40
CA GLY A 43 1.50 -0.11 2.36
C GLY A 43 1.12 -0.45 3.80
N MET A 44 2.04 -1.10 4.56
CA MET A 44 1.75 -1.58 5.90
C MET A 44 2.86 -1.28 6.92
N TYR A 45 2.49 -1.30 8.19
CA TYR A 45 3.42 -1.15 9.32
C TYR A 45 4.07 -2.50 9.70
N PRO A 46 5.34 -2.53 10.20
CA PRO A 46 6.12 -3.77 10.33
C PRO A 46 5.58 -4.84 11.28
N HIS A 47 4.75 -4.50 12.24
CA HIS A 47 4.41 -5.40 13.35
C HIS A 47 2.98 -5.99 13.30
N ARG A 48 2.32 -5.95 12.13
CA ARG A 48 0.92 -6.33 11.99
C ARG A 48 0.70 -7.47 11.00
N GLY A 49 1.44 -8.57 11.16
CA GLY A 49 1.34 -9.74 10.27
C GLY A 49 -0.08 -10.29 10.08
N ASN A 50 -0.94 -10.18 11.11
CA ASN A 50 -2.36 -10.58 10.99
C ASN A 50 -3.18 -9.68 10.06
N GLU A 51 -2.75 -8.43 9.80
CA GLU A 51 -3.44 -7.53 8.88
C GLU A 51 -3.28 -7.96 7.42
N ILE A 52 -2.14 -8.56 7.07
CA ILE A 52 -1.91 -9.07 5.70
C ILE A 52 -2.91 -10.16 5.37
N ALA A 53 -3.04 -11.15 6.26
CA ALA A 53 -3.97 -12.25 6.10
C ALA A 53 -5.43 -11.75 6.06
N HIS A 54 -5.77 -10.78 6.90
CA HIS A 54 -7.10 -10.19 6.89
C HIS A 54 -7.40 -9.42 5.61
N MET A 55 -6.44 -8.65 5.09
CA MET A 55 -6.60 -7.94 3.81
C MET A 55 -6.75 -8.93 2.66
N TRP A 56 -5.95 -9.99 2.64
CA TRP A 56 -6.09 -11.05 1.66
C TRP A 56 -7.47 -11.72 1.71
N ASP A 57 -7.95 -12.09 2.91
CA ASP A 57 -9.29 -12.66 3.09
C ASP A 57 -10.38 -11.71 2.57
N CYS A 58 -10.29 -10.41 2.88
CA CYS A 58 -11.25 -9.41 2.38
C CYS A 58 -11.22 -9.31 0.85
N LEU A 59 -10.05 -9.35 0.23
CA LEU A 59 -9.94 -9.37 -1.24
C LEU A 59 -10.57 -10.63 -1.82
N MET A 60 -10.26 -11.81 -1.26
CA MET A 60 -10.83 -13.07 -1.72
C MET A 60 -12.34 -13.17 -1.52
N GLU A 61 -12.89 -12.57 -0.45
CA GLU A 61 -14.34 -12.50 -0.23
C GLU A 61 -15.04 -11.54 -1.21
N THR A 62 -14.33 -10.52 -1.69
CA THR A 62 -14.93 -9.44 -2.50
C THR A 62 -14.73 -9.66 -4.01
N VAL A 63 -13.55 -10.15 -4.42
CA VAL A 63 -13.15 -10.25 -5.83
C VAL A 63 -12.56 -11.63 -6.18
N ASN A 64 -13.09 -12.69 -5.55
CA ASN A 64 -12.57 -14.05 -5.64
C ASN A 64 -12.60 -14.67 -7.06
N ASP A 65 -13.45 -14.18 -7.93
CA ASP A 65 -13.63 -14.60 -9.33
C ASP A 65 -12.75 -13.82 -10.32
N GLN A 66 -11.94 -12.89 -9.79
CA GLN A 66 -11.04 -12.08 -10.62
C GLN A 66 -9.58 -12.40 -10.33
N ASP A 67 -8.78 -12.38 -11.37
CA ASP A 67 -7.34 -12.53 -11.25
C ASP A 67 -6.71 -11.27 -10.68
N PHE A 68 -5.78 -11.39 -9.73
CA PHE A 68 -4.94 -10.29 -9.24
C PHE A 68 -3.66 -10.80 -8.58
N LEU A 69 -2.66 -9.94 -8.48
CA LEU A 69 -1.48 -10.11 -7.64
C LEU A 69 -1.56 -9.15 -6.46
N PHE A 70 -1.54 -9.66 -5.25
CA PHE A 70 -1.46 -8.86 -4.04
C PHE A 70 -0.02 -8.74 -3.56
N CYS A 71 0.43 -7.53 -3.24
CA CYS A 71 1.74 -7.28 -2.68
C CYS A 71 1.65 -6.28 -1.52
N ALA A 72 1.76 -6.79 -0.30
CA ALA A 72 1.90 -5.95 0.88
C ALA A 72 3.38 -5.60 1.09
N PHE A 73 3.70 -4.30 1.18
CA PHE A 73 5.06 -3.84 1.46
C PHE A 73 5.17 -3.15 2.81
N GLN A 74 6.21 -3.52 3.57
CA GLN A 74 6.46 -2.97 4.89
C GLN A 74 7.36 -1.73 4.81
N VAL A 75 6.96 -0.66 5.53
CA VAL A 75 7.82 0.49 5.81
C VAL A 75 8.41 0.37 7.21
N LYS A 76 9.56 0.98 7.45
CA LYS A 76 10.23 0.95 8.76
C LYS A 76 9.75 2.06 9.68
N ASP A 77 9.47 3.21 9.10
CA ASP A 77 9.06 4.43 9.78
C ASP A 77 7.73 4.90 9.19
N TRP A 78 6.62 4.62 9.89
CA TRP A 78 5.28 4.95 9.43
C TRP A 78 5.12 6.44 9.16
N ASN A 79 5.48 7.27 10.13
CA ASN A 79 5.35 8.72 10.04
C ASN A 79 6.31 9.32 9.01
N GLY A 80 7.50 8.73 8.87
CA GLY A 80 8.48 9.19 7.90
C GLY A 80 8.16 8.73 6.48
N ASP A 81 7.96 7.43 6.30
CA ASP A 81 7.94 6.81 4.96
C ASP A 81 6.65 7.08 4.17
N PHE A 82 5.54 7.44 4.86
CA PHE A 82 4.27 7.78 4.21
C PHE A 82 3.91 9.27 4.25
N SER A 83 4.69 10.12 4.92
CA SER A 83 4.44 11.56 4.87
C SER A 83 4.99 12.18 3.58
N PRO A 84 4.18 12.98 2.83
CA PRO A 84 4.61 13.64 1.60
C PRO A 84 5.75 14.64 1.81
N TRP A 85 5.71 15.37 2.93
CA TRP A 85 6.70 16.36 3.37
C TRP A 85 6.88 16.34 4.88
N LYS A 86 7.86 17.10 5.36
CA LYS A 86 8.11 17.24 6.80
C LYS A 86 6.99 18.04 7.45
N SER A 87 6.53 17.58 8.59
CA SER A 87 5.54 18.27 9.42
C SER A 87 5.76 17.90 10.89
N PRO A 88 5.45 18.78 11.84
CA PRO A 88 5.42 18.43 13.25
C PRO A 88 4.46 17.28 13.55
N ALA A 89 4.69 16.58 14.65
CA ALA A 89 3.80 15.54 15.14
C ALA A 89 2.39 16.12 15.37
N ALA A 90 1.37 15.49 14.80
CA ALA A 90 -0.03 15.82 15.10
C ALA A 90 -0.52 15.12 16.37
N PHE A 91 0.06 13.95 16.66
CA PHE A 91 -0.24 13.13 17.84
C PHE A 91 1.06 12.49 18.34
N GLY A 92 1.29 12.52 19.65
CA GLY A 92 2.54 12.02 20.25
C GLY A 92 3.74 12.92 19.96
N ASP A 93 4.95 12.33 20.00
CA ASP A 93 6.22 13.06 19.95
C ASP A 93 7.01 12.81 18.64
N ASP A 94 6.51 11.95 17.74
CA ASP A 94 7.22 11.58 16.51
C ASP A 94 6.78 12.45 15.32
N ASP A 95 7.68 13.31 14.88
CA ASP A 95 7.49 14.16 13.70
C ASP A 95 7.38 13.35 12.40
N PHE A 96 6.69 13.94 11.43
CA PHE A 96 6.63 13.44 10.06
C PHE A 96 7.89 13.85 9.30
N LYS A 97 8.65 12.87 8.77
CA LYS A 97 9.97 13.12 8.18
C LYS A 97 9.95 13.46 6.69
N GLY A 98 8.80 13.30 6.02
CA GLY A 98 8.67 13.64 4.61
C GLY A 98 9.45 12.70 3.67
N ASN A 99 9.54 11.40 3.98
CA ASN A 99 10.20 10.43 3.13
C ASN A 99 9.26 9.77 2.09
N GLY A 100 8.02 10.20 2.00
CA GLY A 100 7.06 9.72 1.00
C GLY A 100 7.63 9.75 -0.43
N PRO A 101 8.32 10.82 -0.88
CA PRO A 101 8.98 10.83 -2.18
C PRO A 101 9.99 9.70 -2.38
N LYS A 102 10.74 9.32 -1.34
CA LYS A 102 11.68 8.19 -1.40
C LYS A 102 10.95 6.84 -1.48
N THR A 103 9.82 6.72 -0.76
CA THR A 103 8.98 5.53 -0.83
C THR A 103 8.36 5.39 -2.22
N LEU A 104 7.84 6.46 -2.81
CA LEU A 104 7.34 6.47 -4.18
C LEU A 104 8.43 6.11 -5.18
N GLN A 105 9.62 6.70 -5.06
CA GLN A 105 10.75 6.37 -5.92
C GLN A 105 11.14 4.89 -5.84
N TRP A 106 11.13 4.31 -4.64
CA TRP A 106 11.39 2.88 -4.46
C TRP A 106 10.27 2.02 -5.09
N LEU A 107 9.00 2.40 -4.95
CA LEU A 107 7.89 1.71 -5.64
C LEU A 107 8.12 1.70 -7.15
N MET A 108 8.43 2.87 -7.75
CA MET A 108 8.57 3.04 -9.19
C MET A 108 9.82 2.38 -9.77
N ASN A 109 10.94 2.40 -9.05
CA ASN A 109 12.23 2.00 -9.59
C ASN A 109 12.66 0.58 -9.17
N ASP A 110 12.10 0.05 -8.09
CA ASP A 110 12.52 -1.24 -7.55
C ASP A 110 11.37 -2.25 -7.47
N LEU A 111 10.27 -1.94 -6.76
CA LEU A 111 9.20 -2.91 -6.52
C LEU A 111 8.39 -3.20 -7.78
N ILE A 112 7.79 -2.17 -8.40
CA ILE A 112 6.91 -2.35 -9.55
C ILE A 112 7.64 -3.01 -10.73
N PRO A 113 8.84 -2.60 -11.12
CA PRO A 113 9.59 -3.27 -12.18
C PRO A 113 9.87 -4.74 -11.87
N LYS A 114 10.20 -5.07 -10.62
CA LYS A 114 10.42 -6.45 -10.19
C LYS A 114 9.15 -7.29 -10.30
N LEU A 115 8.02 -6.78 -9.78
CA LEU A 115 6.74 -7.48 -9.87
C LEU A 115 6.29 -7.67 -11.31
N LYS A 116 6.43 -6.65 -12.16
CA LYS A 116 6.09 -6.74 -13.58
C LYS A 116 6.98 -7.75 -14.32
N ALA A 117 8.26 -7.81 -14.01
CA ALA A 117 9.18 -8.78 -14.61
C ALA A 117 8.85 -10.23 -14.22
N ASP A 118 8.45 -10.46 -12.96
CA ASP A 118 8.19 -11.80 -12.44
C ASP A 118 6.76 -12.30 -12.76
N TYR A 119 5.78 -11.39 -12.82
CA TYR A 119 4.35 -11.75 -12.86
C TYR A 119 3.56 -11.19 -14.06
N GLY A 120 4.18 -10.39 -14.92
CA GLY A 120 3.58 -9.89 -16.16
C GLY A 120 3.73 -8.38 -16.35
N VAL A 121 4.28 -7.97 -17.49
CA VAL A 121 4.67 -6.57 -17.79
C VAL A 121 3.48 -5.64 -18.03
N ASP A 122 2.38 -6.16 -18.55
CA ASP A 122 1.20 -5.36 -18.97
C ASP A 122 0.16 -5.18 -17.85
N ARG A 123 0.47 -5.62 -16.62
CA ARG A 123 -0.46 -5.53 -15.49
C ARG A 123 -0.59 -4.09 -15.01
N GLU A 124 -1.83 -3.67 -14.81
CA GLU A 124 -2.16 -2.40 -14.16
C GLU A 124 -1.69 -2.41 -12.70
N ILE A 125 -1.41 -1.23 -12.16
CA ILE A 125 -0.95 -1.08 -10.78
C ILE A 125 -2.01 -0.31 -9.99
N TYR A 126 -2.51 -0.93 -8.92
CA TYR A 126 -3.42 -0.33 -7.95
C TYR A 126 -2.68 -0.11 -6.64
N LEU A 127 -2.91 1.04 -6.01
CA LEU A 127 -2.30 1.38 -4.72
C LEU A 127 -3.38 1.61 -3.66
N ILE A 128 -3.32 0.85 -2.58
CA ILE A 128 -4.23 0.96 -1.44
C ILE A 128 -3.45 1.42 -0.22
N GLY A 129 -3.99 2.37 0.53
CA GLY A 129 -3.44 2.82 1.80
C GLY A 129 -4.53 3.12 2.82
N TYR A 130 -4.21 2.89 4.09
CA TYR A 130 -5.06 3.24 5.24
C TYR A 130 -4.41 4.35 6.05
N SER A 131 -5.19 5.31 6.55
CA SER A 131 -4.72 6.41 7.39
C SER A 131 -3.60 7.22 6.69
N LEU A 132 -2.39 7.31 7.24
CA LEU A 132 -1.27 8.02 6.63
C LEU A 132 -0.81 7.38 5.31
N ALA A 133 -0.87 6.05 5.19
CA ALA A 133 -0.64 5.38 3.91
C ALA A 133 -1.77 5.69 2.89
N GLY A 134 -2.99 6.01 3.36
CA GLY A 134 -4.08 6.50 2.51
C GLY A 134 -3.80 7.91 1.98
N LEU A 135 -3.28 8.81 2.82
CA LEU A 135 -2.79 10.11 2.38
C LEU A 135 -1.67 9.95 1.34
N PHE A 136 -0.69 9.08 1.62
CA PHE A 136 0.40 8.78 0.70
C PHE A 136 -0.13 8.29 -0.65
N ALA A 137 -1.05 7.33 -0.64
CA ALA A 137 -1.64 6.80 -1.87
C ALA A 137 -2.32 7.92 -2.68
N LEU A 138 -3.13 8.76 -2.05
CA LEU A 138 -3.78 9.89 -2.72
C LEU A 138 -2.77 10.92 -3.23
N TRP A 139 -1.72 11.23 -2.44
CA TRP A 139 -0.65 12.13 -2.84
C TRP A 139 0.08 11.64 -4.09
N THR A 140 0.27 10.32 -4.26
CA THR A 140 0.94 9.78 -5.45
C THR A 140 0.21 10.08 -6.75
N ALA A 141 -1.13 10.28 -6.72
CA ALA A 141 -1.89 10.69 -7.91
C ALA A 141 -1.46 12.04 -8.47
N TYR A 142 -0.93 12.91 -7.63
CA TYR A 142 -0.39 14.22 -8.03
C TYR A 142 1.06 14.13 -8.52
N GLU A 143 1.79 13.07 -8.14
CA GLU A 143 3.22 12.94 -8.43
C GLU A 143 3.52 12.07 -9.66
N THR A 144 2.66 11.08 -9.95
CA THR A 144 2.91 10.10 -11.02
C THR A 144 1.61 9.61 -11.66
N ASP A 145 1.70 9.06 -12.85
CA ASP A 145 0.63 8.44 -13.62
C ASP A 145 0.69 6.90 -13.63
N ILE A 146 1.60 6.32 -12.82
CA ILE A 146 1.85 4.87 -12.83
C ILE A 146 0.69 4.03 -12.25
N PHE A 147 -0.17 4.64 -11.41
CA PHE A 147 -1.26 3.95 -10.73
C PHE A 147 -2.58 4.13 -11.49
N SER A 148 -3.14 3.04 -12.02
CA SER A 148 -4.44 3.04 -12.69
C SER A 148 -5.61 3.19 -11.70
N ALA A 149 -5.43 2.75 -10.45
CA ALA A 149 -6.39 2.93 -9.37
C ALA A 149 -5.71 3.21 -8.03
N ILE A 150 -6.36 4.05 -7.21
CA ILE A 150 -5.88 4.44 -5.89
C ILE A 150 -7.05 4.36 -4.90
N ALA A 151 -6.83 3.71 -3.74
CA ALA A 151 -7.76 3.72 -2.63
C ALA A 151 -7.11 4.35 -1.39
N SER A 152 -7.67 5.48 -0.97
CA SER A 152 -7.29 6.21 0.24
C SER A 152 -8.28 5.90 1.35
N CYS A 153 -8.11 4.77 2.03
CA CYS A 153 -9.02 4.32 3.08
C CYS A 153 -8.79 5.12 4.37
N SER A 154 -9.79 5.92 4.77
CA SER A 154 -9.69 6.82 5.93
C SER A 154 -8.39 7.63 5.92
N GLY A 155 -8.01 8.16 4.75
CA GLY A 155 -6.76 8.89 4.55
C GLY A 155 -6.61 10.07 5.51
N SER A 156 -5.39 10.30 6.00
CA SER A 156 -5.07 11.37 6.96
C SER A 156 -5.08 12.75 6.30
N LEU A 157 -6.22 13.15 5.70
CA LEU A 157 -6.36 14.40 4.93
C LEU A 157 -6.30 15.66 5.81
N TRP A 158 -6.27 15.50 7.12
CA TRP A 158 -5.95 16.54 8.10
C TRP A 158 -4.46 16.92 8.13
N PHE A 159 -3.61 16.25 7.35
CA PHE A 159 -2.16 16.47 7.32
C PHE A 159 -1.85 17.94 7.00
N GLU A 160 -0.88 18.50 7.71
CA GLU A 160 -0.53 19.92 7.62
C GLU A 160 -0.26 20.34 6.17
N GLN A 161 -0.89 21.44 5.73
CA GLN A 161 -0.81 22.02 4.39
C GLN A 161 -1.38 21.14 3.24
N TRP A 162 -2.10 20.04 3.54
CA TRP A 162 -2.70 19.21 2.51
C TRP A 162 -3.70 19.97 1.63
N ASP A 163 -4.56 20.79 2.23
CA ASP A 163 -5.53 21.65 1.53
C ASP A 163 -4.85 22.64 0.59
N GLN A 164 -3.75 23.25 1.04
CA GLN A 164 -2.94 24.13 0.20
C GLN A 164 -2.29 23.38 -0.95
N TYR A 165 -1.74 22.19 -0.68
CA TYR A 165 -1.13 21.35 -1.71
C TYR A 165 -2.13 21.02 -2.82
N VAL A 166 -3.31 20.48 -2.49
CA VAL A 166 -4.31 20.10 -3.50
C VAL A 166 -4.89 21.27 -4.27
N SER A 167 -4.94 22.46 -3.67
CA SER A 167 -5.41 23.68 -4.34
C SER A 167 -4.46 24.18 -5.43
N HIS A 168 -3.17 23.84 -5.36
CA HIS A 168 -2.13 24.28 -6.28
C HIS A 168 -1.64 23.18 -7.24
N HIS A 169 -2.02 21.94 -7.02
CA HIS A 169 -1.60 20.81 -7.83
C HIS A 169 -2.80 20.12 -8.50
N ARG A 170 -2.55 19.47 -9.62
CA ARG A 170 -3.56 18.69 -10.34
C ARG A 170 -3.12 17.23 -10.41
N ILE A 171 -4.08 16.33 -10.32
CA ILE A 171 -3.87 14.90 -10.57
C ILE A 171 -3.30 14.72 -11.97
N LYS A 172 -2.26 13.92 -12.11
CA LYS A 172 -1.48 13.79 -13.36
C LYS A 172 -2.16 12.93 -14.41
N HIS A 173 -3.06 12.04 -14.01
CA HIS A 173 -3.69 11.09 -14.91
C HIS A 173 -5.12 10.78 -14.45
N GLU A 174 -5.99 10.37 -15.39
CA GLU A 174 -7.30 9.81 -15.07
C GLU A 174 -7.12 8.43 -14.42
N SER A 175 -7.07 8.41 -13.09
CA SER A 175 -7.06 7.20 -12.28
C SER A 175 -8.40 7.02 -11.60
N TYR A 176 -8.79 5.76 -11.33
CA TYR A 176 -9.92 5.52 -10.43
C TYR A 176 -9.48 5.82 -9.00
N ILE A 177 -10.10 6.83 -8.38
CA ILE A 177 -9.76 7.25 -7.01
C ILE A 177 -10.95 7.01 -6.10
N TYR A 178 -10.72 6.21 -5.05
CA TYR A 178 -11.64 6.00 -3.94
C TYR A 178 -11.08 6.69 -2.69
N ILE A 179 -11.93 7.47 -1.97
CA ILE A 179 -11.57 8.19 -0.74
C ILE A 179 -12.55 7.86 0.37
#